data_cedc166e6617fd7422e97aedabe49145
#
_entry.id   cedc166e6617fd7422e97aedabe49145
#
_cell.length_a   1.000
_cell.length_b   1.000
_cell.length_c   1.000
_cell.angle_alpha   90.00
_cell.angle_beta   90.00
_cell.angle_gamma   90.00
#
_symmetry.space_group_name_H-M   'P 1'
#
loop_
_entity.id
_entity.type
_entity.pdbx_description
1 polymer ?
#
loop_
_entity_poly.entity_id
_entity_poly.type
_entity_poly.pdbx_seq_one_letter_code
_entity_poly.pdbx_strand_id
1 'polypeptide(L)' 'MDELLKHKDEAGPVGDLARELIVIMNNYKLGQLSLEEKNELIDEVIKIYAAHDSADKELISRWAIKITQQLIRVV' A
#
# COMPACT_ATOMS: atom_id res chain seq x y z
N MET A 1 -5.00 -7.31 -4.93
CA MET A 1 -4.08 -8.00 -3.98
C MET A 1 -2.89 -8.67 -4.64
N ASP A 2 -3.01 -9.12 -5.89
CA ASP A 2 -1.92 -9.86 -6.55
C ASP A 2 -0.61 -9.07 -6.62
N GLU A 3 -0.70 -7.76 -6.91
CA GLU A 3 0.48 -6.89 -6.94
C GLU A 3 1.17 -6.81 -5.57
N LEU A 4 0.39 -6.73 -4.50
CA LEU A 4 0.94 -6.70 -3.15
C LEU A 4 1.63 -8.02 -2.80
N LEU A 5 1.02 -9.14 -3.15
CA LEU A 5 1.60 -10.46 -2.87
C LEU A 5 2.89 -10.70 -3.66
N LYS A 6 3.00 -10.13 -4.87
CA LYS A 6 4.22 -10.20 -5.66
C LYS A 6 5.39 -9.49 -5.00
N HIS A 7 5.13 -8.38 -4.33
CA HIS A 7 6.19 -7.51 -3.80
C HIS A 7 6.44 -7.67 -2.31
N LYS A 8 5.62 -8.45 -1.60
CA LYS A 8 5.73 -8.57 -0.14
C LYS A 8 7.07 -9.12 0.34
N ASP A 9 7.73 -9.93 -0.47
CA ASP A 9 9.00 -10.57 -0.12
C ASP A 9 10.21 -9.79 -0.63
N GLU A 10 10.00 -8.68 -1.31
CA GLU A 10 11.10 -7.85 -1.79
C GLU A 10 11.77 -7.12 -0.63
N ALA A 11 13.08 -6.97 -0.72
CA ALA A 11 13.83 -6.17 0.23
C ALA A 11 13.63 -4.67 -0.08
N GLY A 12 13.74 -3.83 0.94
CA GLY A 12 13.68 -2.39 0.79
C GLY A 12 12.28 -1.81 0.89
N PRO A 13 12.11 -0.52 0.52
CA PRO A 13 10.86 0.22 0.74
C PRO A 13 9.64 -0.37 0.04
N VAL A 14 9.80 -0.92 -1.16
CA VAL A 14 8.67 -1.50 -1.90
C VAL A 14 8.10 -2.71 -1.15
N GLY A 15 8.96 -3.60 -0.67
CA GLY A 15 8.52 -4.75 0.12
C GLY A 15 7.86 -4.35 1.42
N ASP A 16 8.44 -3.37 2.12
CA ASP A 16 7.88 -2.86 3.37
C ASP A 16 6.49 -2.26 3.14
N LEU A 17 6.35 -1.44 2.10
CA LEU A 17 5.06 -0.84 1.75
C LEU A 17 4.03 -1.92 1.41
N ALA A 18 4.42 -2.92 0.63
CA ALA A 18 3.52 -4.01 0.26
C ALA A 18 2.99 -4.73 1.50
N ARG A 19 3.87 -5.04 2.46
CA ARG A 19 3.47 -5.73 3.70
C ARG A 19 2.50 -4.89 4.53
N GLU A 20 2.73 -3.59 4.65
CA GLU A 20 1.83 -2.71 5.39
C GLU A 20 0.45 -2.62 4.73
N LEU A 21 0.41 -2.51 3.41
CA LEU A 21 -0.87 -2.47 2.68
C LEU A 21 -1.64 -3.80 2.82
N ILE A 22 -0.93 -4.92 2.85
CA ILE A 22 -1.56 -6.22 3.06
C ILE A 22 -2.24 -6.28 4.44
N VAL A 23 -1.57 -5.78 5.48
CA VAL A 23 -2.15 -5.73 6.83
C VAL A 23 -3.43 -4.90 6.84
N ILE A 24 -3.42 -3.74 6.20
CA ILE A 24 -4.60 -2.86 6.12
C ILE A 24 -5.75 -3.59 5.42
N MET A 25 -5.47 -4.22 4.29
CA MET A 25 -6.50 -4.94 3.52
C MET A 25 -7.07 -6.12 4.30
N ASN A 26 -6.23 -6.84 5.03
CA ASN A 26 -6.69 -7.96 5.85
C ASN A 26 -7.59 -7.49 6.99
N ASN A 27 -7.23 -6.40 7.66
CA ASN A 27 -8.06 -5.82 8.71
C ASN A 27 -9.42 -5.35 8.16
N TYR A 28 -9.43 -4.78 6.97
CA TYR A 28 -10.67 -4.41 6.31
C TYR A 28 -11.54 -5.63 6.03
N LYS A 29 -10.96 -6.71 5.50
CA LYS A 29 -11.69 -7.96 5.21
C LYS A 29 -12.27 -8.60 6.47
N LEU A 30 -11.56 -8.46 7.59
CA LEU A 30 -12.01 -8.98 8.89
C LEU A 30 -13.07 -8.09 9.57
N GLY A 31 -13.43 -6.98 8.95
CA GLY A 31 -14.42 -6.07 9.49
C GLY A 31 -13.89 -5.14 10.59
N GLN A 32 -12.58 -5.07 10.77
CA GLN A 32 -11.95 -4.22 11.79
C GLN A 32 -11.79 -2.77 11.33
N LEU A 33 -11.88 -2.53 10.02
CA LEU A 33 -11.80 -1.20 9.43
C LEU A 33 -13.02 -0.97 8.54
N SER A 34 -13.56 0.25 8.55
CA SER A 34 -14.55 0.66 7.58
C SER A 34 -13.86 0.93 6.23
N LEU A 35 -14.66 1.06 5.16
CA LEU A 35 -14.12 1.41 3.85
C LEU A 35 -13.37 2.75 3.90
N GLU A 36 -13.92 3.73 4.60
CA GLU A 36 -13.33 5.05 4.76
C GLU A 36 -12.00 4.96 5.50
N GLU A 37 -11.96 4.23 6.61
CA GLU A 37 -10.74 4.04 7.39
C GLU A 37 -9.66 3.33 6.58
N LYS A 38 -10.04 2.29 5.81
CA LYS A 38 -9.12 1.58 4.93
C LYS A 38 -8.48 2.55 3.93
N ASN A 39 -9.28 3.36 3.26
CA ASN A 39 -8.80 4.30 2.25
C ASN A 39 -7.88 5.36 2.85
N GLU A 40 -8.22 5.88 4.02
CA GLU A 40 -7.39 6.86 4.72
C GLU A 40 -6.03 6.28 5.12
N LEU A 41 -6.02 5.05 5.65
CA LEU A 41 -4.78 4.39 6.05
C LEU A 41 -3.88 4.09 4.85
N ILE A 42 -4.46 3.64 3.75
CA ILE A 42 -3.70 3.39 2.51
C ILE A 42 -3.05 4.69 2.04
N ASP A 43 -3.80 5.77 2.00
CA ASP A 43 -3.29 7.07 1.57
C ASP A 43 -2.17 7.57 2.47
N GLU A 44 -2.33 7.46 3.80
CA GLU A 44 -1.29 7.86 4.76
C GLU A 44 -0.01 7.06 4.58
N VAL A 45 -0.11 5.74 4.48
CA VAL A 45 1.05 4.88 4.33
C VAL A 45 1.80 5.21 3.05
N ILE A 46 1.09 5.40 1.95
CA ILE A 46 1.68 5.76 0.67
C ILE A 46 2.40 7.10 0.75
N LYS A 47 1.81 8.08 1.41
CA LYS A 47 2.43 9.40 1.60
C LYS A 47 3.72 9.31 2.40
N ILE A 48 3.74 8.51 3.45
CA ILE A 48 4.94 8.31 4.26
C ILE A 48 6.07 7.73 3.41
N TYR A 49 5.80 6.69 2.63
CA TYR A 49 6.82 6.07 1.80
C TYR A 49 7.24 6.95 0.64
N ALA A 50 6.32 7.69 0.03
CA ALA A 50 6.63 8.62 -1.05
C ALA A 50 7.49 9.80 -0.58
N ALA A 51 7.41 10.16 0.70
CA ALA A 51 8.20 11.24 1.28
C ALA A 51 9.64 10.83 1.60
N HIS A 52 9.92 9.52 1.63
CA HIS A 52 11.29 9.04 1.89
C HIS A 52 12.21 9.40 0.73
N ASP A 53 13.36 9.97 1.09
CA ASP A 53 14.38 10.36 0.11
C ASP A 53 15.23 9.13 -0.20
N SER A 54 14.76 8.29 -1.11
CA SER A 54 15.45 7.08 -1.51
C SER A 54 15.71 7.07 -3.01
N ALA A 55 16.67 6.25 -3.45
CA ALA A 55 16.98 6.08 -4.86
C ALA A 55 15.80 5.52 -5.66
N ASP A 56 14.88 4.84 -4.99
CA ASP A 56 13.72 4.21 -5.61
C ASP A 56 12.46 5.05 -5.54
N LYS A 57 12.58 6.33 -5.25
CA LYS A 57 11.45 7.24 -5.07
C LYS A 57 10.49 7.23 -6.26
N GLU A 58 11.02 7.27 -7.48
CA GLU A 58 10.19 7.23 -8.69
C GLU A 58 9.44 5.90 -8.81
N LEU A 59 10.13 4.80 -8.58
CA LEU A 59 9.54 3.47 -8.64
C LEU A 59 8.43 3.33 -7.60
N ILE A 60 8.70 3.76 -6.38
CA ILE A 60 7.72 3.73 -5.29
C ILE A 60 6.51 4.58 -5.64
N SER A 61 6.71 5.78 -6.17
CA SER A 61 5.61 6.68 -6.54
C SER A 61 4.73 6.08 -7.63
N ARG A 62 5.32 5.53 -8.67
CA ARG A 62 4.57 4.89 -9.77
C ARG A 62 3.79 3.68 -9.28
N TRP A 63 4.44 2.84 -8.50
CA TRP A 63 3.83 1.63 -7.96
C TRP A 63 2.71 2.00 -6.98
N ALA A 64 2.95 2.99 -6.12
CA ALA A 64 1.96 3.46 -5.15
C ALA A 64 0.70 4.00 -5.83
N ILE A 65 0.85 4.79 -6.90
CA ILE A 65 -0.30 5.31 -7.64
C ILE A 65 -1.11 4.15 -8.21
N LYS A 66 -0.46 3.19 -8.84
CA LYS A 66 -1.12 2.02 -9.44
C LYS A 66 -1.87 1.21 -8.38
N ILE A 67 -1.21 0.92 -7.25
CA ILE A 67 -1.80 0.13 -6.17
C ILE A 67 -2.95 0.88 -5.49
N THR A 68 -2.79 2.18 -5.27
CA THR A 68 -3.85 3.01 -4.67
C THR A 68 -5.12 2.94 -5.52
N GLN A 69 -4.98 3.08 -6.83
CA GLN A 69 -6.11 2.99 -7.74
C GLN A 69 -6.81 1.64 -7.66
N GLN A 70 -6.04 0.56 -7.54
CA GLN A 70 -6.59 -0.78 -7.44
C GLN A 70 -7.27 -1.03 -6.09
N LEU A 71 -6.62 -0.67 -4.98
CA LEU A 71 -7.12 -0.96 -3.63
C LEU A 71 -8.27 -0.06 -3.20
N ILE A 72 -8.26 1.20 -3.61
CA ILE A 72 -9.33 2.14 -3.25
C ILE A 72 -10.58 1.86 -4.06
N ARG A 73 -10.45 1.42 -5.31
CA ARG A 73 -11.58 1.08 -6.17
C ARG A 73 -12.23 -0.25 -5.84
N VAL A 74 -11.52 -1.16 -5.20
CA VAL A 74 -12.06 -2.45 -4.80
C VAL A 74 -12.88 -2.25 -3.53
N VAL A 75 -14.16 -2.42 -3.67
CA VAL A 75 -15.10 -2.26 -2.58
C VAL A 75 -15.26 -3.58 -1.85
#